data_8f0f2b7dceb8315e7b68625a4b259ff6
#
_entry.id   8f0f2b7dceb8315e7b68625a4b259ff6
#
_cell.length_a   1.000
_cell.length_b   1.000
_cell.length_c   1.000
_cell.angle_alpha   90.00
_cell.angle_beta   90.00
_cell.angle_gamma   90.00
#
_symmetry.space_group_name_H-M   'P 1'
#
loop_
_entity.id
_entity.type
_entity.pdbx_description
1 polymer ?
#
loop_
_entity_poly.entity_id
_entity_poly.type
_entity_poly.pdbx_seq_one_letter_code
_entity_poly.pdbx_strand_id
1 'polypeptide(L)'
;GMWSDRCTSKLGRRRPFIMWGALLNIVCLLVVGGSLFFQDSPLNAFFQSTFGVTASLAVLLLGIILLQFTSNISQAGQQGLIPDVVQEYQRGRASGIKSLMEMIPAALVLAISPLLDKKQFWLVIFILMAFYLGTMLWTVLSTKEVPLTEKPPRPAGRPVLRMLLLTVIFVGVTQLALWLVKGSARWLPEDTTALWLRVAVVGLVGLIGMAGSIFIGVYFGAQVGIGAEARSQKSFIWWVVTRLMFLAAIGSTRNFAMYFVKDVLKVPNPATITTYLTAVIFIFLLITSILGGYLSDKMGRKKLLAAAGVLAFIGTALLIFSRTIPMVMVAGAFLGLGTGTFMSANWALGTDLVPAKDAGRYLGISNLAGAGAGIVGSSIGGPMADYFNAIQPGLGYPVIFALYGGLFLISVLLLPKITKTSQN
;
A
#
# COMPACT_ATOMS: atom_id res chain seq x y z
N GLY A 1 -5.33 0.07 17.45
CA GLY A 1 -6.20 -1.05 17.86
C GLY A 1 -6.24 -1.24 19.36
N MET A 2 -5.13 -1.59 20.01
CA MET A 2 -5.09 -1.98 21.44
C MET A 2 -5.67 -0.96 22.43
N TRP A 3 -5.50 0.32 22.21
CA TRP A 3 -6.11 1.34 23.06
C TRP A 3 -7.61 1.42 22.84
N SER A 4 -8.07 1.33 21.59
CA SER A 4 -9.50 1.31 21.30
C SER A 4 -10.19 0.06 21.83
N ASP A 5 -9.50 -1.10 21.84
CA ASP A 5 -10.04 -2.35 22.39
C ASP A 5 -10.34 -2.29 23.90
N ARG A 6 -9.73 -1.33 24.61
CA ARG A 6 -9.84 -1.15 26.07
C ARG A 6 -10.56 0.12 26.48
N CYS A 7 -11.14 0.84 25.53
CA CYS A 7 -11.84 2.08 25.82
C CYS A 7 -13.23 1.81 26.42
N THR A 8 -13.48 2.40 27.58
CA THR A 8 -14.77 2.30 28.31
C THR A 8 -15.59 3.58 28.20
N SER A 9 -15.47 4.30 27.08
CA SER A 9 -16.24 5.55 26.86
C SER A 9 -17.73 5.27 26.71
N LYS A 10 -18.56 6.21 27.14
CA LYS A 10 -20.02 6.21 26.91
C LYS A 10 -20.39 6.22 25.43
N LEU A 11 -19.51 6.72 24.57
CA LEU A 11 -19.68 6.70 23.12
C LEU A 11 -19.39 5.35 22.46
N GLY A 12 -18.97 4.35 23.23
CA GLY A 12 -18.48 3.08 22.73
C GLY A 12 -16.95 3.02 22.73
N ARG A 13 -16.38 1.89 22.24
CA ARG A 13 -14.93 1.68 22.28
C ARG A 13 -14.19 2.20 21.04
N ARG A 14 -14.86 2.28 19.89
CA ARG A 14 -14.25 2.66 18.59
C ARG A 14 -14.52 4.12 18.21
N ARG A 15 -15.74 4.60 18.43
CA ARG A 15 -16.17 5.96 18.04
C ARG A 15 -15.29 7.08 18.57
N PRO A 16 -14.81 7.07 19.83
CA PRO A 16 -13.89 8.09 20.31
C PRO A 16 -12.58 8.17 19.50
N PHE A 17 -12.02 7.04 19.08
CA PHE A 17 -10.78 7.02 18.28
C PHE A 17 -11.01 7.51 16.87
N ILE A 18 -12.16 7.20 16.26
CA ILE A 18 -12.56 7.74 14.96
C ILE A 18 -12.69 9.26 15.05
N MET A 19 -13.39 9.75 16.07
CA MET A 19 -13.63 11.18 16.29
C MET A 19 -12.33 11.96 16.53
N TRP A 20 -11.55 11.56 17.55
CA TRP A 20 -10.30 12.24 17.86
C TRP A 20 -9.27 12.14 16.76
N GLY A 21 -9.15 10.97 16.13
CA GLY A 21 -8.26 10.79 14.98
C GLY A 21 -8.63 11.70 13.82
N ALA A 22 -9.92 11.88 13.53
CA ALA A 22 -10.40 12.77 12.48
C ALA A 22 -10.19 14.25 12.81
N LEU A 23 -10.49 14.69 14.03
CA LEU A 23 -10.28 16.08 14.46
C LEU A 23 -8.79 16.45 14.40
N LEU A 24 -7.91 15.58 14.90
CA LEU A 24 -6.46 15.79 14.81
C LEU A 24 -5.99 15.80 13.35
N ASN A 25 -6.59 14.98 12.48
CA ASN A 25 -6.28 14.98 11.05
C ASN A 25 -6.60 16.31 10.38
N ILE A 26 -7.74 16.93 10.73
CA ILE A 26 -8.13 18.27 10.26
C ILE A 26 -7.08 19.32 10.68
N VAL A 27 -6.62 19.27 11.93
CA VAL A 27 -5.54 20.17 12.40
C VAL A 27 -4.25 19.94 11.60
N CYS A 28 -3.89 18.67 11.34
CA CYS A 28 -2.70 18.37 10.54
C CYS A 28 -2.82 18.83 9.08
N LEU A 29 -4.02 18.78 8.48
CA LEU A 29 -4.28 19.37 7.15
C LEU A 29 -4.06 20.87 7.13
N LEU A 30 -4.43 21.59 8.20
CA LEU A 30 -4.12 23.01 8.34
C LEU A 30 -2.61 23.26 8.43
N VAL A 31 -1.87 22.40 9.12
CA VAL A 31 -0.39 22.48 9.16
C VAL A 31 0.19 22.27 7.77
N VAL A 32 -0.30 21.28 7.02
CA VAL A 32 0.12 21.04 5.63
C VAL A 32 -0.14 22.27 4.75
N GLY A 33 -1.34 22.87 4.84
CA GLY A 33 -1.67 24.11 4.12
C GLY A 33 -0.82 25.29 4.59
N GLY A 34 -0.57 25.37 5.89
CA GLY A 34 0.27 26.40 6.51
C GLY A 34 1.71 26.40 6.02
N SER A 35 2.21 25.29 5.46
CA SER A 35 3.56 25.24 4.85
C SER A 35 3.74 26.26 3.73
N LEU A 36 2.66 26.66 3.05
CA LEU A 36 2.68 27.67 1.99
C LEU A 36 3.08 29.05 2.49
N PHE A 37 2.77 29.39 3.75
CA PHE A 37 3.15 30.68 4.34
C PHE A 37 4.64 30.81 4.60
N PHE A 38 5.37 29.67 4.60
CA PHE A 38 6.81 29.64 4.79
C PHE A 38 7.62 29.68 3.48
N GLN A 39 6.98 29.76 2.30
CA GLN A 39 7.68 29.75 1.01
C GLN A 39 8.68 30.90 0.87
N ASP A 40 8.28 32.11 1.28
CA ASP A 40 9.09 33.32 1.21
C ASP A 40 9.62 33.75 2.60
N SER A 41 9.61 32.84 3.57
CA SER A 41 10.05 33.14 4.94
C SER A 41 11.55 33.31 5.06
N PRO A 42 12.07 34.29 5.83
CA PRO A 42 13.48 34.43 6.12
C PRO A 42 14.09 33.23 6.87
N LEU A 43 13.22 32.37 7.49
CA LEU A 43 13.63 31.13 8.12
C LEU A 43 14.18 30.11 7.12
N ASN A 44 13.91 30.26 5.82
CA ASN A 44 14.40 29.36 4.79
C ASN A 44 15.93 29.31 4.75
N ALA A 45 16.62 30.46 4.91
CA ALA A 45 18.08 30.53 4.93
C ALA A 45 18.65 29.72 6.12
N PHE A 46 18.06 29.88 7.30
CA PHE A 46 18.46 29.16 8.50
C PHE A 46 18.24 27.63 8.34
N PHE A 47 17.07 27.22 7.90
CA PHE A 47 16.75 25.79 7.70
C PHE A 47 17.62 25.18 6.60
N GLN A 48 17.89 25.92 5.52
CA GLN A 48 18.74 25.46 4.43
C GLN A 48 20.18 25.24 4.87
N SER A 49 20.74 26.17 5.69
CA SER A 49 22.13 26.08 6.20
C SER A 49 22.28 24.97 7.25
N THR A 50 21.23 24.73 8.07
CA THR A 50 21.33 23.81 9.21
C THR A 50 20.91 22.39 8.84
N PHE A 51 19.85 22.24 8.03
CA PHE A 51 19.21 20.96 7.75
C PHE A 51 19.21 20.58 6.25
N GLY A 52 19.68 21.46 5.36
CA GLY A 52 19.68 21.24 3.92
C GLY A 52 18.30 21.29 3.26
N VAL A 53 17.27 21.78 3.97
CA VAL A 53 15.88 21.85 3.49
C VAL A 53 15.28 23.22 3.79
N THR A 54 14.31 23.67 3.00
CA THR A 54 13.59 24.91 3.28
C THR A 54 12.63 24.76 4.48
N ALA A 55 12.33 25.85 5.18
CA ALA A 55 11.35 25.85 6.28
C ALA A 55 9.98 25.38 5.79
N SER A 56 9.55 25.79 4.59
CA SER A 56 8.31 25.33 3.96
C SER A 56 8.29 23.81 3.81
N LEU A 57 9.39 23.21 3.30
CA LEU A 57 9.49 21.76 3.14
C LEU A 57 9.50 21.04 4.51
N ALA A 58 10.19 21.59 5.51
CA ALA A 58 10.22 21.02 6.86
C ALA A 58 8.82 21.00 7.50
N VAL A 59 8.05 22.10 7.41
CA VAL A 59 6.68 22.18 7.90
C VAL A 59 5.76 21.23 7.14
N LEU A 60 5.91 21.13 5.82
CA LEU A 60 5.15 20.20 4.98
C LEU A 60 5.42 18.75 5.41
N LEU A 61 6.66 18.35 5.55
CA LEU A 61 7.04 16.98 5.97
C LEU A 61 6.52 16.67 7.37
N LEU A 62 6.66 17.60 8.31
CA LEU A 62 6.10 17.45 9.65
C LEU A 62 4.59 17.28 9.60
N GLY A 63 3.89 18.12 8.83
CA GLY A 63 2.44 18.03 8.64
C GLY A 63 2.02 16.66 8.08
N ILE A 64 2.71 16.15 7.06
CA ILE A 64 2.45 14.83 6.46
C ILE A 64 2.69 13.69 7.47
N ILE A 65 3.77 13.75 8.25
CA ILE A 65 4.07 12.74 9.27
C ILE A 65 2.97 12.72 10.35
N LEU A 66 2.59 13.89 10.85
CA LEU A 66 1.52 14.02 11.84
C LEU A 66 0.17 13.55 11.28
N LEU A 67 -0.13 13.89 10.01
CA LEU A 67 -1.32 13.46 9.29
C LEU A 67 -1.40 11.94 9.19
N GLN A 68 -0.28 11.28 8.90
CA GLN A 68 -0.21 9.83 8.84
C GLN A 68 -0.42 9.18 10.21
N PHE A 69 0.11 9.78 11.26
CA PHE A 69 -0.10 9.35 12.65
C PHE A 69 -1.58 9.43 13.06
N THR A 70 -2.21 10.56 12.82
CA THR A 70 -3.62 10.80 13.17
C THR A 70 -4.58 9.96 12.35
N SER A 71 -4.28 9.74 11.06
CA SER A 71 -5.02 8.82 10.19
C SER A 71 -5.00 7.39 10.75
N ASN A 72 -3.84 6.92 11.23
CA ASN A 72 -3.74 5.58 11.83
C ASN A 72 -4.57 5.45 13.11
N ILE A 73 -4.76 6.52 13.90
CA ILE A 73 -5.63 6.52 15.08
C ILE A 73 -7.08 6.29 14.65
N SER A 74 -7.57 7.06 13.66
CA SER A 74 -8.93 6.93 13.13
C SER A 74 -9.14 5.56 12.48
N GLN A 75 -8.20 5.11 11.65
CA GLN A 75 -8.26 3.83 10.95
C GLN A 75 -8.30 2.63 11.91
N ALA A 76 -7.58 2.70 13.03
CA ALA A 76 -7.62 1.66 14.06
C ALA A 76 -9.01 1.50 14.69
N GLY A 77 -9.76 2.61 14.87
CA GLY A 77 -11.16 2.59 15.26
C GLY A 77 -12.06 1.99 14.17
N GLN A 78 -11.93 2.46 12.94
CA GLN A 78 -12.75 2.03 11.79
C GLN A 78 -12.60 0.53 11.48
N GLN A 79 -11.38 -0.01 11.52
CA GLN A 79 -11.14 -1.43 11.25
C GLN A 79 -11.79 -2.35 12.29
N GLY A 80 -11.84 -1.91 13.56
CA GLY A 80 -12.50 -2.66 14.63
C GLY A 80 -14.02 -2.55 14.60
N LEU A 81 -14.59 -1.57 13.91
CA LEU A 81 -16.01 -1.28 13.94
C LEU A 81 -16.87 -2.36 13.29
N ILE A 82 -16.44 -2.86 12.11
CA ILE A 82 -17.18 -3.89 11.35
C ILE A 82 -17.38 -5.17 12.19
N PRO A 83 -16.34 -5.82 12.74
CA PRO A 83 -16.53 -7.02 13.54
C PRO A 83 -17.32 -6.77 14.84
N ASP A 84 -17.35 -5.51 15.35
CA ASP A 84 -18.05 -5.17 16.59
C ASP A 84 -19.54 -4.90 16.39
N VAL A 85 -19.93 -4.38 15.21
CA VAL A 85 -21.31 -3.90 14.95
C VAL A 85 -22.06 -4.80 13.96
N VAL A 86 -21.32 -5.52 13.07
CA VAL A 86 -21.93 -6.33 12.00
C VAL A 86 -21.98 -7.79 12.42
N GLN A 87 -23.17 -8.39 12.28
CA GLN A 87 -23.40 -9.80 12.55
C GLN A 87 -22.59 -10.70 11.58
N GLU A 88 -22.15 -11.87 12.03
CA GLU A 88 -21.23 -12.74 11.29
C GLU A 88 -21.67 -13.05 9.87
N TYR A 89 -22.95 -13.36 9.68
CA TYR A 89 -23.51 -13.67 8.35
C TYR A 89 -23.57 -12.47 7.39
N GLN A 90 -23.44 -11.24 7.88
CA GLN A 90 -23.44 -10.01 7.07
C GLN A 90 -22.03 -9.43 6.85
N ARG A 91 -21.00 -9.97 7.49
CA ARG A 91 -19.63 -9.44 7.43
C ARG A 91 -19.05 -9.41 6.01
N GLY A 92 -19.37 -10.43 5.18
CA GLY A 92 -18.98 -10.47 3.78
C GLY A 92 -19.56 -9.29 2.98
N ARG A 93 -20.86 -9.03 3.15
CA ARG A 93 -21.56 -7.90 2.51
C ARG A 93 -21.01 -6.56 2.99
N ALA A 94 -20.79 -6.41 4.30
CA ALA A 94 -20.20 -5.21 4.88
C ALA A 94 -18.77 -4.94 4.37
N SER A 95 -17.97 -6.00 4.22
CA SER A 95 -16.61 -5.91 3.66
C SER A 95 -16.62 -5.50 2.18
N GLY A 96 -17.58 -5.99 1.40
CA GLY A 96 -17.78 -5.57 0.02
C GLY A 96 -18.12 -4.08 -0.09
N ILE A 97 -19.08 -3.61 0.73
CA ILE A 97 -19.44 -2.18 0.81
C ILE A 97 -18.24 -1.33 1.24
N LYS A 98 -17.49 -1.79 2.25
CA LYS A 98 -16.26 -1.10 2.69
C LYS A 98 -15.27 -0.97 1.54
N SER A 99 -15.03 -2.02 0.77
CA SER A 99 -14.12 -1.97 -0.38
C SER A 99 -14.56 -0.96 -1.44
N LEU A 100 -15.87 -0.83 -1.69
CA LEU A 100 -16.41 0.21 -2.57
C LEU A 100 -16.19 1.62 -1.98
N MET A 101 -16.41 1.79 -0.67
CA MET A 101 -16.20 3.06 0.01
C MET A 101 -14.72 3.49 0.02
N GLU A 102 -13.78 2.54 0.07
CA GLU A 102 -12.34 2.81 -0.05
C GLU A 102 -11.95 3.38 -1.43
N MET A 103 -12.83 3.25 -2.43
CA MET A 103 -12.62 3.80 -3.77
C MET A 103 -13.07 5.27 -3.92
N ILE A 104 -14.00 5.75 -3.08
CA ILE A 104 -14.54 7.12 -3.14
C ILE A 104 -13.43 8.18 -3.02
N PRO A 105 -12.43 8.07 -2.14
CA PRO A 105 -11.35 9.04 -2.06
C PRO A 105 -10.56 9.19 -3.36
N ALA A 106 -10.36 8.11 -4.12
CA ALA A 106 -9.68 8.19 -5.40
C ALA A 106 -10.50 8.97 -6.43
N ALA A 107 -11.83 8.76 -6.49
CA ALA A 107 -12.72 9.55 -7.32
C ALA A 107 -12.75 11.02 -6.90
N LEU A 108 -12.75 11.30 -5.59
CA LEU A 108 -12.68 12.66 -5.06
C LEU A 108 -11.39 13.36 -5.50
N VAL A 109 -10.25 12.71 -5.38
CA VAL A 109 -8.94 13.25 -5.82
C VAL A 109 -8.97 13.58 -7.30
N LEU A 110 -9.53 12.71 -8.16
CA LEU A 110 -9.70 13.01 -9.58
C LEU A 110 -10.57 14.24 -9.83
N ALA A 111 -11.65 14.39 -9.08
CA ALA A 111 -12.58 15.52 -9.22
C ALA A 111 -11.97 16.87 -8.79
N ILE A 112 -11.11 16.86 -7.77
CA ILE A 112 -10.47 18.10 -7.25
C ILE A 112 -9.12 18.41 -7.89
N SER A 113 -8.52 17.48 -8.66
CA SER A 113 -7.21 17.69 -9.30
C SER A 113 -7.12 18.96 -10.18
N PRO A 114 -8.15 19.38 -10.94
CA PRO A 114 -8.10 20.61 -11.71
C PRO A 114 -7.95 21.89 -10.87
N LEU A 115 -8.33 21.85 -9.59
CA LEU A 115 -8.15 22.98 -8.67
C LEU A 115 -6.66 23.15 -8.31
N LEU A 116 -5.88 22.07 -8.30
CA LEU A 116 -4.44 22.11 -8.07
C LEU A 116 -3.71 22.79 -9.24
N ASP A 117 -4.14 22.54 -10.47
CA ASP A 117 -3.60 23.21 -11.66
C ASP A 117 -3.85 24.74 -11.61
N LYS A 118 -5.00 25.14 -11.04
CA LYS A 118 -5.35 26.53 -10.79
C LYS A 118 -4.68 27.14 -9.54
N LYS A 119 -3.78 26.40 -8.87
CA LYS A 119 -3.10 26.80 -7.63
C LYS A 119 -4.04 27.14 -6.46
N GLN A 120 -5.24 26.59 -6.47
CA GLN A 120 -6.26 26.81 -5.42
C GLN A 120 -6.05 25.82 -4.25
N PHE A 121 -4.85 25.77 -3.69
CA PHE A 121 -4.47 24.79 -2.66
C PHE A 121 -5.35 24.85 -1.42
N TRP A 122 -5.69 26.04 -0.95
CA TRP A 122 -6.56 26.20 0.22
C TRP A 122 -7.98 25.69 -0.01
N LEU A 123 -8.53 25.90 -1.20
CA LEU A 123 -9.85 25.36 -1.54
C LEU A 123 -9.83 23.82 -1.51
N VAL A 124 -8.78 23.21 -2.04
CA VAL A 124 -8.59 21.74 -1.97
C VAL A 124 -8.53 21.25 -0.53
N ILE A 125 -7.76 21.93 0.33
CA ILE A 125 -7.66 21.59 1.75
C ILE A 125 -9.02 21.70 2.45
N PHE A 126 -9.77 22.78 2.23
CA PHE A 126 -11.10 22.94 2.81
C PHE A 126 -12.11 21.90 2.33
N ILE A 127 -12.08 21.51 1.05
CA ILE A 127 -12.91 20.42 0.53
C ILE A 127 -12.57 19.10 1.23
N LEU A 128 -11.28 18.78 1.36
CA LEU A 128 -10.83 17.56 2.06
C LEU A 128 -11.25 17.58 3.53
N MET A 129 -11.08 18.72 4.22
CA MET A 129 -11.49 18.88 5.62
C MET A 129 -12.99 18.69 5.80
N ALA A 130 -13.81 19.32 4.93
CA ALA A 130 -15.27 19.23 4.96
C ALA A 130 -15.74 17.79 4.71
N PHE A 131 -15.14 17.11 3.73
CA PHE A 131 -15.44 15.71 3.43
C PHE A 131 -15.04 14.78 4.61
N TYR A 132 -13.87 15.00 5.19
CA TYR A 132 -13.39 14.22 6.32
C TYR A 132 -14.24 14.43 7.57
N LEU A 133 -14.61 15.68 7.86
CA LEU A 133 -15.50 16.04 8.97
C LEU A 133 -16.91 15.45 8.77
N GLY A 134 -17.47 15.59 7.58
CA GLY A 134 -18.80 15.08 7.25
C GLY A 134 -18.88 13.55 7.38
N THR A 135 -17.91 12.81 6.84
CA THR A 135 -17.88 11.35 6.94
C THR A 135 -17.64 10.88 8.37
N MET A 136 -16.80 11.57 9.13
CA MET A 136 -16.59 11.30 10.56
C MET A 136 -17.88 11.50 11.37
N LEU A 137 -18.54 12.66 11.21
CA LEU A 137 -19.79 12.95 11.90
C LEU A 137 -20.87 11.92 11.55
N TRP A 138 -21.01 11.60 10.26
CA TRP A 138 -21.91 10.54 9.81
C TRP A 138 -21.64 9.22 10.53
N THR A 139 -20.38 8.76 10.55
CA THR A 139 -19.99 7.50 11.18
C THR A 139 -20.27 7.52 12.69
N VAL A 140 -19.85 8.59 13.37
CA VAL A 140 -19.99 8.70 14.84
C VAL A 140 -21.45 8.81 15.28
N LEU A 141 -22.30 9.49 14.52
CA LEU A 141 -23.71 9.68 14.86
C LEU A 141 -24.59 8.51 14.47
N SER A 142 -24.34 7.87 13.31
CA SER A 142 -25.16 6.76 12.80
C SER A 142 -24.86 5.41 13.46
N THR A 143 -23.63 5.19 13.93
CA THR A 143 -23.22 3.91 14.48
C THR A 143 -23.56 3.83 15.96
N LYS A 144 -24.25 2.76 16.37
CA LYS A 144 -24.54 2.45 17.77
C LYS A 144 -23.60 1.35 18.26
N GLU A 145 -22.67 1.69 19.15
CA GLU A 145 -21.80 0.73 19.82
C GLU A 145 -22.31 0.47 21.24
N VAL A 146 -22.16 -0.77 21.69
CA VAL A 146 -22.38 -1.12 23.11
C VAL A 146 -21.12 -0.78 23.89
N PRO A 147 -21.18 0.12 24.89
CA PRO A 147 -20.05 0.45 25.74
C PRO A 147 -19.54 -0.78 26.50
N LEU A 148 -18.22 -0.88 26.66
CA LEU A 148 -17.62 -1.91 27.50
C LEU A 148 -17.88 -1.58 28.98
N THR A 149 -18.42 -2.55 29.71
CA THR A 149 -18.62 -2.46 31.18
C THR A 149 -17.30 -2.71 31.91
N GLU A 150 -16.46 -3.60 31.42
CA GLU A 150 -15.18 -3.95 32.06
C GLU A 150 -14.01 -3.79 31.07
N LYS A 151 -12.85 -3.38 31.61
CA LYS A 151 -11.62 -3.27 30.80
C LYS A 151 -11.02 -4.65 30.59
N PRO A 152 -10.81 -5.09 29.33
CA PRO A 152 -10.09 -6.32 29.05
C PRO A 152 -8.68 -6.32 29.67
N PRO A 153 -8.10 -7.49 29.99
CA PRO A 153 -6.76 -7.59 30.54
C PRO A 153 -5.72 -6.95 29.62
N ARG A 154 -4.63 -6.45 30.20
CA ARG A 154 -3.54 -5.86 29.40
C ARG A 154 -2.90 -6.95 28.54
N PRO A 155 -2.68 -6.71 27.23
CA PRO A 155 -1.95 -7.67 26.40
C PRO A 155 -0.56 -7.89 26.97
N ALA A 156 -0.12 -9.13 27.01
CA ALA A 156 1.23 -9.49 27.46
C ALA A 156 2.29 -8.91 26.52
N GLY A 157 3.34 -8.31 27.09
CA GLY A 157 4.50 -7.79 26.36
C GLY A 157 4.45 -6.28 26.06
N ARG A 158 5.46 -5.80 25.33
CA ARG A 158 5.62 -4.39 24.96
C ARG A 158 5.23 -4.21 23.47
N PRO A 159 3.95 -3.95 23.15
CA PRO A 159 3.48 -3.97 21.76
C PRO A 159 4.11 -2.88 20.89
N VAL A 160 4.43 -1.71 21.44
CA VAL A 160 5.14 -0.64 20.74
C VAL A 160 6.55 -1.08 20.34
N LEU A 161 7.26 -1.73 21.28
CA LEU A 161 8.60 -2.28 21.00
C LEU A 161 8.57 -3.34 19.89
N ARG A 162 7.54 -4.20 19.89
CA ARG A 162 7.35 -5.19 18.81
C ARG A 162 7.11 -4.53 17.46
N MET A 163 6.32 -3.46 17.42
CA MET A 163 6.11 -2.69 16.18
C MET A 163 7.40 -2.02 15.69
N LEU A 164 8.19 -1.43 16.59
CA LEU A 164 9.49 -0.85 16.25
C LEU A 164 10.45 -1.92 15.71
N LEU A 165 10.53 -3.08 16.36
CA LEU A 165 11.34 -4.21 15.89
C LEU A 165 10.91 -4.68 14.50
N LEU A 166 9.61 -4.76 14.22
CA LEU A 166 9.09 -5.06 12.90
C LEU A 166 9.57 -4.08 11.83
N THR A 167 9.47 -2.79 12.13
CA THR A 167 9.93 -1.73 11.22
C THR A 167 11.43 -1.84 10.98
N VAL A 168 12.23 -2.03 12.04
CA VAL A 168 13.69 -2.20 11.93
C VAL A 168 14.05 -3.42 11.09
N ILE A 169 13.34 -4.55 11.26
CA ILE A 169 13.58 -5.76 10.46
C ILE A 169 13.28 -5.49 8.98
N PHE A 170 12.12 -4.91 8.66
CA PHE A 170 11.77 -4.61 7.26
C PHE A 170 12.75 -3.64 6.62
N VAL A 171 13.09 -2.55 7.30
CA VAL A 171 14.05 -1.57 6.80
C VAL A 171 15.43 -2.21 6.65
N GLY A 172 15.91 -2.93 7.67
CA GLY A 172 17.23 -3.55 7.65
C GLY A 172 17.39 -4.56 6.51
N VAL A 173 16.41 -5.44 6.32
CA VAL A 173 16.44 -6.44 5.22
C VAL A 173 16.35 -5.76 3.86
N THR A 174 15.55 -4.70 3.73
CA THR A 174 15.45 -3.94 2.48
C THR A 174 16.76 -3.22 2.16
N GLN A 175 17.43 -2.64 3.15
CA GLN A 175 18.74 -1.99 2.97
C GLN A 175 19.83 -3.00 2.61
N LEU A 176 19.81 -4.19 3.22
CA LEU A 176 20.71 -5.29 2.86
C LEU A 176 20.52 -5.70 1.41
N ALA A 177 19.27 -5.88 0.97
CA ALA A 177 18.96 -6.21 -0.41
C ALA A 177 19.44 -5.12 -1.38
N LEU A 178 19.23 -3.83 -1.04
CA LEU A 178 19.74 -2.71 -1.83
C LEU A 178 21.27 -2.70 -1.90
N TRP A 179 21.95 -3.00 -0.79
CA TRP A 179 23.40 -3.11 -0.75
C TRP A 179 23.90 -4.24 -1.67
N LEU A 180 23.25 -5.40 -1.67
CA LEU A 180 23.56 -6.50 -2.58
C LEU A 180 23.35 -6.13 -4.05
N VAL A 181 22.27 -5.42 -4.38
CA VAL A 181 22.02 -4.92 -5.75
C VAL A 181 23.12 -3.96 -6.18
N LYS A 182 23.49 -2.99 -5.34
CA LYS A 182 24.60 -2.05 -5.64
C LYS A 182 25.94 -2.77 -5.75
N GLY A 183 26.18 -3.78 -4.93
CA GLY A 183 27.38 -4.63 -4.99
C GLY A 183 27.47 -5.40 -6.31
N SER A 184 26.40 -6.07 -6.69
CA SER A 184 26.35 -6.83 -7.95
C SER A 184 26.58 -5.96 -9.19
N ALA A 185 26.10 -4.71 -9.15
CA ALA A 185 26.30 -3.73 -10.23
C ALA A 185 27.77 -3.32 -10.40
N ARG A 186 28.53 -3.26 -9.29
CA ARG A 186 29.95 -2.85 -9.29
C ARG A 186 30.91 -3.95 -9.81
N TRP A 187 30.53 -5.21 -9.68
CA TRP A 187 31.38 -6.35 -10.06
C TRP A 187 31.27 -6.70 -11.55
N LEU A 188 30.34 -6.11 -12.26
CA LEU A 188 30.14 -6.38 -13.69
C LEU A 188 30.95 -5.38 -14.54
N PRO A 189 31.54 -5.85 -15.68
CA PRO A 189 32.31 -5.01 -16.59
C PRO A 189 31.49 -3.81 -17.09
N GLU A 190 32.19 -2.69 -17.36
CA GLU A 190 31.52 -1.47 -17.86
C GLU A 190 31.21 -1.48 -19.36
N ASP A 191 31.59 -2.54 -20.01
CA ASP A 191 31.51 -2.71 -21.46
C ASP A 191 30.05 -2.77 -21.96
N THR A 192 29.74 -2.10 -23.07
CA THR A 192 28.40 -2.08 -23.68
C THR A 192 27.96 -3.46 -24.17
N THR A 193 28.91 -4.33 -24.51
CA THR A 193 28.65 -5.72 -24.90
C THR A 193 28.07 -6.55 -23.73
N ALA A 194 28.31 -6.14 -22.49
CA ALA A 194 27.80 -6.80 -21.27
C ALA A 194 26.43 -6.25 -20.82
N LEU A 195 25.77 -5.34 -21.56
CA LEU A 195 24.52 -4.70 -21.11
C LEU A 195 23.44 -5.71 -20.72
N TRP A 196 23.19 -6.72 -21.57
CA TRP A 196 22.18 -7.75 -21.30
C TRP A 196 22.55 -8.63 -20.08
N LEU A 197 23.84 -8.90 -19.90
CA LEU A 197 24.32 -9.60 -18.72
C LEU A 197 24.10 -8.76 -17.46
N ARG A 198 24.34 -7.44 -17.51
CA ARG A 198 24.04 -6.53 -16.43
C ARG A 198 22.55 -6.50 -16.09
N VAL A 199 21.70 -6.36 -17.09
CA VAL A 199 20.23 -6.40 -16.92
C VAL A 199 19.80 -7.71 -16.29
N ALA A 200 20.33 -8.85 -16.76
CA ALA A 200 19.99 -10.15 -16.22
C ALA A 200 20.49 -10.34 -14.77
N VAL A 201 21.77 -10.06 -14.49
CA VAL A 201 22.34 -10.30 -13.16
C VAL A 201 21.80 -9.32 -12.13
N VAL A 202 21.89 -8.01 -12.38
CA VAL A 202 21.41 -7.00 -11.43
C VAL A 202 19.90 -7.07 -11.28
N GLY A 203 19.17 -7.34 -12.38
CA GLY A 203 17.74 -7.57 -12.37
C GLY A 203 17.36 -8.79 -11.52
N LEU A 204 18.03 -9.93 -11.69
CA LEU A 204 17.77 -11.13 -10.90
C LEU A 204 18.09 -10.92 -9.41
N VAL A 205 19.22 -10.28 -9.10
CA VAL A 205 19.58 -9.92 -7.72
C VAL A 205 18.53 -8.97 -7.12
N GLY A 206 18.04 -8.00 -7.89
CA GLY A 206 16.96 -7.11 -7.48
C GLY A 206 15.65 -7.85 -7.20
N LEU A 207 15.24 -8.76 -8.08
CA LEU A 207 14.04 -9.57 -7.90
C LEU A 207 14.14 -10.47 -6.67
N ILE A 208 15.26 -11.18 -6.51
CA ILE A 208 15.53 -12.01 -5.33
C ILE A 208 15.58 -11.15 -4.07
N GLY A 209 16.21 -9.99 -4.16
CA GLY A 209 16.29 -9.02 -3.05
C GLY A 209 14.91 -8.53 -2.61
N MET A 210 14.03 -8.16 -3.55
CA MET A 210 12.65 -7.76 -3.25
C MET A 210 11.84 -8.91 -2.65
N ALA A 211 11.84 -10.07 -3.31
CA ALA A 211 11.09 -11.25 -2.85
C ALA A 211 11.60 -11.75 -1.50
N GLY A 212 12.93 -11.78 -1.32
CA GLY A 212 13.59 -12.18 -0.07
C GLY A 212 13.29 -11.20 1.07
N SER A 213 13.34 -9.89 0.81
CA SER A 213 13.00 -8.86 1.81
C SER A 213 11.57 -9.00 2.30
N ILE A 214 10.63 -9.24 1.38
CA ILE A 214 9.23 -9.48 1.73
C ILE A 214 9.10 -10.75 2.56
N PHE A 215 9.70 -11.86 2.10
CA PHE A 215 9.60 -13.13 2.82
C PHE A 215 10.19 -13.06 4.23
N ILE A 216 11.41 -12.56 4.36
CA ILE A 216 12.11 -12.43 5.64
C ILE A 216 11.36 -11.46 6.56
N GLY A 217 10.94 -10.31 6.04
CA GLY A 217 10.17 -9.32 6.79
C GLY A 217 8.84 -9.88 7.33
N VAL A 218 8.11 -10.64 6.51
CA VAL A 218 6.86 -11.30 6.92
C VAL A 218 7.13 -12.41 7.94
N TYR A 219 8.12 -13.24 7.68
CA TYR A 219 8.42 -14.39 8.55
C TYR A 219 8.80 -13.95 9.97
N PHE A 220 9.77 -13.04 10.08
CA PHE A 220 10.15 -12.48 11.38
C PHE A 220 9.07 -11.59 11.96
N GLY A 221 8.37 -10.86 11.10
CA GLY A 221 7.23 -10.05 11.49
C GLY A 221 6.10 -10.84 12.13
N ALA A 222 5.76 -11.98 11.57
CA ALA A 222 4.77 -12.88 12.15
C ALA A 222 5.25 -13.43 13.50
N GLN A 223 6.53 -13.80 13.64
CA GLN A 223 7.06 -14.29 14.92
C GLN A 223 7.04 -13.22 16.02
N VAL A 224 7.41 -11.98 15.70
CA VAL A 224 7.36 -10.86 16.65
C VAL A 224 5.93 -10.49 17.02
N GLY A 225 5.02 -10.47 16.03
CA GLY A 225 3.63 -10.06 16.21
C GLY A 225 2.72 -11.14 16.82
N ILE A 226 2.81 -12.40 16.35
CA ILE A 226 1.97 -13.53 16.78
C ILE A 226 2.67 -14.34 17.87
N GLY A 227 4.01 -14.35 17.89
CA GLY A 227 4.80 -15.15 18.81
C GLY A 227 5.04 -16.58 18.27
N ALA A 228 5.27 -17.55 19.18
CA ALA A 228 5.63 -18.92 18.83
C ALA A 228 4.57 -19.63 17.97
N GLU A 229 3.31 -19.27 18.11
CA GLU A 229 2.17 -19.79 17.33
C GLU A 229 2.28 -19.49 15.83
N ALA A 230 3.03 -18.44 15.45
CA ALA A 230 3.25 -18.11 14.04
C ALA A 230 3.86 -19.27 13.24
N ARG A 231 4.69 -20.11 13.89
CA ARG A 231 5.33 -21.25 13.24
C ARG A 231 4.34 -22.33 12.81
N SER A 232 3.22 -22.48 13.50
CA SER A 232 2.14 -23.43 13.14
C SER A 232 1.26 -22.89 12.03
N GLN A 233 1.18 -21.55 11.85
CA GLN A 233 0.31 -20.88 10.90
C GLN A 233 1.00 -20.63 9.53
N LYS A 234 1.58 -21.69 8.95
CA LYS A 234 2.33 -21.58 7.68
C LYS A 234 1.49 -20.99 6.54
N SER A 235 0.23 -21.38 6.44
CA SER A 235 -0.68 -20.89 5.39
C SER A 235 -0.95 -19.39 5.50
N PHE A 236 -1.09 -18.86 6.71
CA PHE A 236 -1.22 -17.42 6.94
C PHE A 236 0.05 -16.67 6.51
N ILE A 237 1.24 -17.16 6.87
CA ILE A 237 2.52 -16.55 6.48
C ILE A 237 2.63 -16.49 4.96
N TRP A 238 2.37 -17.60 4.26
CA TRP A 238 2.42 -17.63 2.79
C TRP A 238 1.37 -16.74 2.15
N TRP A 239 0.18 -16.64 2.73
CA TRP A 239 -0.83 -15.69 2.27
C TRP A 239 -0.36 -14.23 2.40
N VAL A 240 0.24 -13.85 3.53
CA VAL A 240 0.77 -12.50 3.72
C VAL A 240 1.92 -12.23 2.74
N VAL A 241 2.83 -13.19 2.52
CA VAL A 241 3.94 -13.07 1.56
C VAL A 241 3.40 -12.83 0.14
N THR A 242 2.49 -13.67 -0.34
CA THR A 242 1.92 -13.52 -1.69
C THR A 242 1.17 -12.21 -1.84
N ARG A 243 0.42 -11.81 -0.82
CA ARG A 243 -0.28 -10.52 -0.78
C ARG A 243 0.70 -9.35 -0.88
N LEU A 244 1.80 -9.36 -0.13
CA LEU A 244 2.76 -8.28 -0.15
C LEU A 244 3.52 -8.18 -1.47
N MET A 245 3.88 -9.31 -2.06
CA MET A 245 4.51 -9.31 -3.38
C MET A 245 3.61 -8.65 -4.42
N PHE A 246 2.31 -8.97 -4.41
CA PHE A 246 1.34 -8.35 -5.31
C PHE A 246 1.21 -6.84 -5.04
N LEU A 247 1.05 -6.44 -3.76
CA LEU A 247 0.89 -5.02 -3.39
C LEU A 247 2.15 -4.20 -3.66
N ALA A 248 3.34 -4.76 -3.43
CA ALA A 248 4.61 -4.12 -3.76
C ALA A 248 4.73 -3.86 -5.26
N ALA A 249 4.40 -4.87 -6.07
CA ALA A 249 4.48 -4.77 -7.53
C ALA A 249 3.51 -3.74 -8.09
N ILE A 250 2.22 -3.81 -7.72
CA ILE A 250 1.21 -2.89 -8.26
C ILE A 250 1.44 -1.44 -7.81
N GLY A 251 1.76 -1.24 -6.51
CA GLY A 251 2.03 0.09 -5.95
C GLY A 251 3.24 0.75 -6.60
N SER A 252 4.33 0.00 -6.77
CA SER A 252 5.55 0.51 -7.39
C SER A 252 5.37 0.73 -8.90
N THR A 253 4.71 -0.17 -9.61
CA THR A 253 4.39 0.04 -11.04
C THR A 253 3.64 1.35 -11.25
N ARG A 254 2.65 1.63 -10.40
CA ARG A 254 1.89 2.88 -10.45
C ARG A 254 2.77 4.10 -10.17
N ASN A 255 3.64 4.03 -9.17
CA ASN A 255 4.52 5.16 -8.79
C ASN A 255 5.51 5.51 -9.92
N PHE A 256 6.04 4.51 -10.64
CA PHE A 256 6.98 4.74 -11.72
C PHE A 256 6.32 5.02 -13.08
N ALA A 257 5.01 4.82 -13.23
CA ALA A 257 4.29 5.06 -14.47
C ALA A 257 4.41 6.50 -14.97
N MET A 258 4.36 7.49 -14.07
CA MET A 258 4.50 8.90 -14.41
C MET A 258 5.88 9.21 -14.99
N TYR A 259 6.94 8.69 -14.39
CA TYR A 259 8.31 8.86 -14.85
C TYR A 259 8.51 8.17 -16.20
N PHE A 260 7.96 6.97 -16.39
CA PHE A 260 7.99 6.27 -17.67
C PHE A 260 7.32 7.09 -18.77
N VAL A 261 6.13 7.64 -18.52
CA VAL A 261 5.41 8.49 -19.48
C VAL A 261 6.19 9.75 -19.82
N LYS A 262 6.84 10.37 -18.82
CA LYS A 262 7.66 11.57 -18.98
C LYS A 262 8.95 11.29 -19.77
N ASP A 263 9.73 10.30 -19.34
CA ASP A 263 11.12 10.13 -19.76
C ASP A 263 11.24 9.23 -21.00
N VAL A 264 10.35 8.24 -21.18
CA VAL A 264 10.38 7.29 -22.30
C VAL A 264 9.44 7.73 -23.41
N LEU A 265 8.19 8.06 -23.11
CA LEU A 265 7.23 8.51 -24.11
C LEU A 265 7.36 10.00 -24.44
N LYS A 266 8.08 10.78 -23.63
CA LYS A 266 8.38 12.21 -23.84
C LYS A 266 7.13 13.06 -24.12
N VAL A 267 6.03 12.75 -23.44
CA VAL A 267 4.76 13.48 -23.63
C VAL A 267 4.80 14.85 -22.96
N PRO A 268 4.22 15.89 -23.55
CA PRO A 268 4.23 17.25 -23.00
C PRO A 268 3.52 17.33 -21.62
N ASN A 269 2.48 16.53 -21.40
CA ASN A 269 1.65 16.55 -20.19
C ASN A 269 1.65 15.19 -19.45
N PRO A 270 2.76 14.74 -18.85
CA PRO A 270 2.86 13.41 -18.25
C PRO A 270 1.92 13.22 -17.07
N ALA A 271 1.65 14.27 -16.28
CA ALA A 271 0.72 14.23 -15.16
C ALA A 271 -0.72 13.93 -15.60
N THR A 272 -1.18 14.60 -16.67
CA THR A 272 -2.51 14.37 -17.25
C THR A 272 -2.68 12.96 -17.77
N ILE A 273 -1.68 12.45 -18.50
CA ILE A 273 -1.69 11.08 -19.03
C ILE A 273 -1.68 10.05 -17.88
N THR A 274 -0.91 10.30 -16.83
CA THR A 274 -0.89 9.43 -15.65
C THR A 274 -2.23 9.46 -14.90
N THR A 275 -2.91 10.60 -14.89
CA THR A 275 -4.28 10.73 -14.35
C THR A 275 -5.26 9.89 -15.17
N TYR A 276 -5.21 9.95 -16.49
CA TYR A 276 -6.05 9.10 -17.36
C TYR A 276 -5.73 7.61 -17.18
N LEU A 277 -4.45 7.25 -17.10
CA LEU A 277 -4.03 5.88 -16.79
C LEU A 277 -4.60 5.41 -15.44
N THR A 278 -4.54 6.26 -14.42
CA THR A 278 -5.11 5.95 -13.10
C THR A 278 -6.62 5.78 -13.20
N ALA A 279 -7.32 6.59 -13.97
CA ALA A 279 -8.76 6.45 -14.20
C ALA A 279 -9.11 5.14 -14.92
N VAL A 280 -8.33 4.76 -15.95
CA VAL A 280 -8.49 3.47 -16.64
C VAL A 280 -8.29 2.31 -15.67
N ILE A 281 -7.18 2.30 -14.93
CA ILE A 281 -6.92 1.28 -13.90
C ILE A 281 -8.11 1.18 -12.93
N PHE A 282 -8.63 2.31 -12.49
CA PHE A 282 -9.72 2.40 -11.52
C PHE A 282 -11.05 1.85 -12.08
N ILE A 283 -11.42 2.17 -13.32
CA ILE A 283 -12.64 1.65 -13.98
C ILE A 283 -12.59 0.13 -14.04
N PHE A 284 -11.50 -0.45 -14.54
CA PHE A 284 -11.36 -1.91 -14.67
C PHE A 284 -11.24 -2.60 -13.30
N LEU A 285 -10.61 -1.95 -12.32
CA LEU A 285 -10.58 -2.41 -10.92
C LEU A 285 -12.00 -2.48 -10.33
N LEU A 286 -12.84 -1.46 -10.52
CA LEU A 286 -14.22 -1.46 -10.03
C LEU A 286 -15.03 -2.60 -10.65
N ILE A 287 -14.99 -2.75 -11.98
CA ILE A 287 -15.72 -3.81 -12.70
C ILE A 287 -15.34 -5.19 -12.13
N THR A 288 -14.04 -5.46 -12.02
CA THR A 288 -13.59 -6.79 -11.57
C THR A 288 -13.67 -6.98 -10.07
N SER A 289 -13.65 -5.93 -9.27
CA SER A 289 -13.88 -6.03 -7.83
C SER A 289 -15.31 -6.48 -7.52
N ILE A 290 -16.30 -5.98 -8.26
CA ILE A 290 -17.71 -6.36 -8.13
C ILE A 290 -17.92 -7.80 -8.61
N LEU A 291 -17.44 -8.12 -9.82
CA LEU A 291 -17.57 -9.45 -10.41
C LEU A 291 -16.76 -10.52 -9.66
N GLY A 292 -15.60 -10.10 -9.13
CA GLY A 292 -14.67 -11.00 -8.46
C GLY A 292 -15.21 -11.61 -7.17
N GLY A 293 -16.08 -10.91 -6.44
CA GLY A 293 -16.77 -11.48 -5.29
C GLY A 293 -17.59 -12.72 -5.68
N TYR A 294 -18.39 -12.62 -6.74
CA TYR A 294 -19.19 -13.71 -7.25
C TYR A 294 -18.34 -14.84 -7.88
N LEU A 295 -17.31 -14.47 -8.66
CA LEU A 295 -16.40 -15.44 -9.25
C LEU A 295 -15.56 -16.18 -8.19
N SER A 296 -15.21 -15.52 -7.09
CA SER A 296 -14.44 -16.08 -5.99
C SER A 296 -15.15 -17.31 -5.37
N ASP A 297 -16.47 -17.23 -5.22
CA ASP A 297 -17.27 -18.31 -4.66
C ASP A 297 -17.42 -19.47 -5.63
N LYS A 298 -17.51 -19.22 -6.96
CA LYS A 298 -17.67 -20.25 -7.99
C LYS A 298 -16.37 -20.95 -8.40
N MET A 299 -15.30 -20.17 -8.66
CA MET A 299 -14.04 -20.70 -9.20
C MET A 299 -13.05 -21.11 -8.11
N GLY A 300 -13.27 -20.66 -6.88
CA GLY A 300 -12.36 -20.84 -5.76
C GLY A 300 -11.29 -19.73 -5.68
N ARG A 301 -11.04 -19.26 -4.46
CA ARG A 301 -10.26 -18.06 -4.15
C ARG A 301 -8.83 -18.09 -4.69
N LYS A 302 -8.15 -19.24 -4.62
CA LYS A 302 -6.76 -19.38 -5.11
C LYS A 302 -6.66 -19.27 -6.62
N LYS A 303 -7.61 -19.88 -7.37
CA LYS A 303 -7.63 -19.80 -8.83
C LYS A 303 -7.83 -18.36 -9.28
N LEU A 304 -8.69 -17.63 -8.59
CA LEU A 304 -8.96 -16.23 -8.88
C LEU A 304 -7.75 -15.34 -8.56
N LEU A 305 -7.03 -15.61 -7.46
CA LEU A 305 -5.76 -14.93 -7.15
C LEU A 305 -4.66 -15.22 -8.18
N ALA A 306 -4.61 -16.46 -8.70
CA ALA A 306 -3.69 -16.79 -9.79
C ALA A 306 -4.02 -16.00 -11.06
N ALA A 307 -5.30 -15.96 -11.45
CA ALA A 307 -5.75 -15.16 -12.59
C ALA A 307 -5.42 -13.67 -12.40
N ALA A 308 -5.61 -13.12 -11.20
CA ALA A 308 -5.27 -11.75 -10.85
C ALA A 308 -3.75 -11.46 -11.06
N GLY A 309 -2.90 -12.36 -10.59
CA GLY A 309 -1.44 -12.21 -10.77
C GLY A 309 -1.01 -12.30 -12.23
N VAL A 310 -1.61 -13.20 -13.01
CA VAL A 310 -1.35 -13.32 -14.46
C VAL A 310 -1.82 -12.07 -15.21
N LEU A 311 -3.02 -11.55 -14.91
CA LEU A 311 -3.53 -10.31 -15.51
C LEU A 311 -2.62 -9.12 -15.22
N ALA A 312 -2.17 -8.98 -13.97
CA ALA A 312 -1.26 -7.92 -13.58
C ALA A 312 0.13 -8.07 -14.22
N PHE A 313 0.63 -9.31 -14.37
CA PHE A 313 1.85 -9.60 -15.13
C PHE A 313 1.72 -9.18 -16.59
N ILE A 314 0.61 -9.52 -17.26
CA ILE A 314 0.35 -9.10 -18.64
C ILE A 314 0.35 -7.57 -18.74
N GLY A 315 -0.29 -6.88 -17.78
CA GLY A 315 -0.28 -5.41 -17.72
C GLY A 315 1.13 -4.83 -17.62
N THR A 316 1.99 -5.36 -16.75
CA THR A 316 3.38 -4.90 -16.65
C THR A 316 4.22 -5.28 -17.88
N ALA A 317 4.00 -6.44 -18.46
CA ALA A 317 4.67 -6.84 -19.71
C ALA A 317 4.29 -5.91 -20.86
N LEU A 318 3.01 -5.54 -20.98
CA LEU A 318 2.57 -4.55 -21.96
C LEU A 318 3.23 -3.18 -21.75
N LEU A 319 3.44 -2.73 -20.49
CA LEU A 319 4.17 -1.49 -20.21
C LEU A 319 5.60 -1.53 -20.75
N ILE A 320 6.31 -2.66 -20.63
CA ILE A 320 7.69 -2.81 -21.13
C ILE A 320 7.78 -2.51 -22.63
N PHE A 321 6.78 -2.98 -23.40
CA PHE A 321 6.74 -2.81 -24.86
C PHE A 321 5.99 -1.56 -25.31
N SER A 322 5.39 -0.81 -24.39
CA SER A 322 4.59 0.37 -24.72
C SER A 322 5.44 1.49 -25.33
N ARG A 323 5.03 1.97 -26.50
CA ARG A 323 5.64 3.11 -27.20
C ARG A 323 4.63 4.23 -27.46
N THR A 324 3.36 3.99 -27.20
CA THR A 324 2.26 4.93 -27.43
C THR A 324 1.33 5.01 -26.23
N ILE A 325 0.62 6.13 -26.10
CA ILE A 325 -0.34 6.33 -25.01
C ILE A 325 -1.45 5.26 -25.02
N PRO A 326 -2.06 4.88 -26.15
CA PRO A 326 -3.06 3.80 -26.16
C PRO A 326 -2.54 2.47 -25.62
N MET A 327 -1.29 2.09 -25.93
CA MET A 327 -0.69 0.88 -25.36
C MET A 327 -0.57 0.95 -23.83
N VAL A 328 -0.18 2.11 -23.29
CA VAL A 328 -0.12 2.34 -21.84
C VAL A 328 -1.52 2.23 -21.22
N MET A 329 -2.56 2.73 -21.90
CA MET A 329 -3.95 2.61 -21.41
C MET A 329 -4.42 1.15 -21.39
N VAL A 330 -4.09 0.37 -22.43
CA VAL A 330 -4.37 -1.08 -22.46
C VAL A 330 -3.65 -1.80 -21.32
N ALA A 331 -2.36 -1.50 -21.11
CA ALA A 331 -1.60 -2.03 -19.99
C ALA A 331 -2.25 -1.68 -18.63
N GLY A 332 -2.73 -0.44 -18.50
CA GLY A 332 -3.48 0.03 -17.34
C GLY A 332 -4.79 -0.75 -17.11
N ALA A 333 -5.50 -1.07 -18.19
CA ALA A 333 -6.71 -1.89 -18.10
C ALA A 333 -6.41 -3.28 -17.51
N PHE A 334 -5.35 -3.96 -17.99
CA PHE A 334 -4.93 -5.25 -17.43
C PHE A 334 -4.49 -5.15 -15.97
N LEU A 335 -3.75 -4.09 -15.60
CA LEU A 335 -3.39 -3.82 -14.20
C LEU A 335 -4.64 -3.59 -13.33
N GLY A 336 -5.63 -2.88 -13.85
CA GLY A 336 -6.92 -2.67 -13.19
C GLY A 336 -7.69 -3.97 -13.00
N LEU A 337 -7.83 -4.79 -14.05
CA LEU A 337 -8.45 -6.11 -14.01
C LEU A 337 -7.78 -7.01 -12.96
N GLY A 338 -6.45 -7.08 -12.97
CA GLY A 338 -5.68 -7.85 -12.01
C GLY A 338 -5.87 -7.37 -10.58
N THR A 339 -5.83 -6.03 -10.36
CA THR A 339 -5.94 -5.44 -9.02
C THR A 339 -7.34 -5.65 -8.43
N GLY A 340 -8.41 -5.42 -9.19
CA GLY A 340 -9.78 -5.61 -8.71
C GLY A 340 -10.09 -7.07 -8.40
N THR A 341 -9.65 -7.98 -9.27
CA THR A 341 -9.75 -9.42 -9.04
C THR A 341 -8.98 -9.85 -7.77
N PHE A 342 -7.77 -9.31 -7.59
CA PHE A 342 -6.97 -9.56 -6.39
C PHE A 342 -7.66 -9.07 -5.12
N MET A 343 -8.14 -7.82 -5.11
CA MET A 343 -8.77 -7.21 -3.93
C MET A 343 -9.98 -8.01 -3.44
N SER A 344 -10.84 -8.48 -4.37
CA SER A 344 -12.03 -9.25 -4.04
C SER A 344 -11.71 -10.64 -3.45
N ALA A 345 -10.74 -11.36 -4.02
CA ALA A 345 -10.43 -12.73 -3.60
C ALA A 345 -9.46 -12.81 -2.42
N ASN A 346 -8.52 -11.85 -2.33
CA ASN A 346 -7.43 -11.90 -1.35
C ASN A 346 -7.92 -11.72 0.07
N TRP A 347 -8.82 -10.76 0.30
CA TRP A 347 -9.36 -10.53 1.63
C TRP A 347 -10.22 -11.69 2.11
N ALA A 348 -11.03 -12.25 1.20
CA ALA A 348 -11.84 -13.44 1.49
C ALA A 348 -10.97 -14.66 1.86
N LEU A 349 -9.83 -14.87 1.14
CA LEU A 349 -8.89 -15.93 1.50
C LEU A 349 -8.25 -15.68 2.87
N GLY A 350 -7.87 -14.43 3.17
CA GLY A 350 -7.26 -14.06 4.44
C GLY A 350 -8.16 -14.33 5.64
N THR A 351 -9.44 -13.99 5.53
CA THR A 351 -10.42 -14.23 6.59
C THR A 351 -10.68 -15.71 6.85
N ASP A 352 -10.53 -16.59 5.83
CA ASP A 352 -10.65 -18.05 5.99
C ASP A 352 -9.46 -18.70 6.70
N LEU A 353 -8.28 -18.05 6.65
CA LEU A 353 -7.04 -18.57 7.22
C LEU A 353 -6.81 -18.15 8.68
N VAL A 354 -7.59 -17.19 9.16
CA VAL A 354 -7.37 -16.56 10.47
C VAL A 354 -8.39 -17.08 11.48
N PRO A 355 -7.96 -17.53 12.67
CA PRO A 355 -8.87 -17.90 13.73
C PRO A 355 -9.77 -16.71 14.12
N ALA A 356 -11.09 -16.91 14.19
CA ALA A 356 -12.06 -15.86 14.51
C ALA A 356 -11.74 -15.17 15.86
N LYS A 357 -11.20 -15.94 16.81
CA LYS A 357 -10.80 -15.53 18.15
C LYS A 357 -9.72 -14.44 18.15
N ASP A 358 -8.77 -14.49 17.17
CA ASP A 358 -7.60 -13.63 17.08
C ASP A 358 -7.54 -12.83 15.77
N ALA A 359 -8.65 -12.73 15.05
CA ALA A 359 -8.72 -12.14 13.71
C ALA A 359 -8.14 -10.71 13.66
N GLY A 360 -8.41 -9.88 14.66
CA GLY A 360 -7.87 -8.51 14.71
C GLY A 360 -6.34 -8.47 14.80
N ARG A 361 -5.72 -9.41 15.53
CA ARG A 361 -4.26 -9.50 15.67
C ARG A 361 -3.60 -9.93 14.36
N TYR A 362 -4.10 -10.98 13.72
CA TYR A 362 -3.58 -11.50 12.46
C TYR A 362 -3.78 -10.52 11.31
N LEU A 363 -4.99 -9.99 11.13
CA LEU A 363 -5.28 -9.02 10.08
C LEU A 363 -4.53 -7.69 10.28
N GLY A 364 -4.32 -7.29 11.55
CA GLY A 364 -3.48 -6.13 11.88
C GLY A 364 -2.03 -6.30 11.43
N ILE A 365 -1.45 -7.49 11.57
CA ILE A 365 -0.11 -7.81 11.05
C ILE A 365 -0.09 -7.77 9.53
N SER A 366 -1.10 -8.33 8.88
CA SER A 366 -1.21 -8.28 7.42
C SER A 366 -1.30 -6.86 6.88
N ASN A 367 -1.98 -5.95 7.59
CA ASN A 367 -2.07 -4.53 7.20
C ASN A 367 -0.75 -3.78 7.43
N LEU A 368 -0.07 -4.04 8.57
CA LEU A 368 1.25 -3.46 8.83
C LEU A 368 2.27 -3.92 7.77
N ALA A 369 2.22 -5.20 7.43
CA ALA A 369 3.02 -5.76 6.36
C ALA A 369 2.68 -5.11 5.01
N GLY A 370 1.40 -4.83 4.73
CA GLY A 370 0.96 -4.13 3.51
C GLY A 370 1.59 -2.75 3.35
N ALA A 371 1.73 -1.99 4.43
CA ALA A 371 2.45 -0.71 4.42
C ALA A 371 3.94 -0.87 4.07
N GLY A 372 4.58 -1.95 4.53
CA GLY A 372 5.97 -2.27 4.21
C GLY A 372 6.21 -2.66 2.75
N ALA A 373 5.20 -3.20 2.07
CA ALA A 373 5.33 -3.66 0.68
C ALA A 373 5.73 -2.54 -0.28
N GLY A 374 5.09 -1.36 -0.17
CA GLY A 374 5.42 -0.19 -0.98
C GLY A 374 6.85 0.30 -0.75
N ILE A 375 7.34 0.21 0.49
CA ILE A 375 8.71 0.57 0.85
C ILE A 375 9.69 -0.35 0.10
N VAL A 376 9.52 -1.67 0.16
CA VAL A 376 10.42 -2.63 -0.51
C VAL A 376 10.46 -2.39 -2.02
N GLY A 377 9.30 -2.29 -2.67
CA GLY A 377 9.22 -2.11 -4.11
C GLY A 377 9.87 -0.81 -4.59
N SER A 378 9.60 0.31 -3.93
CA SER A 378 10.13 1.62 -4.33
C SER A 378 11.59 1.82 -3.93
N SER A 379 12.01 1.35 -2.74
CA SER A 379 13.38 1.53 -2.25
C SER A 379 14.43 0.74 -3.04
N ILE A 380 14.05 -0.39 -3.61
CA ILE A 380 14.93 -1.17 -4.48
C ILE A 380 14.74 -0.76 -5.94
N GLY A 381 13.48 -0.57 -6.37
CA GLY A 381 13.16 -0.21 -7.77
C GLY A 381 13.70 1.14 -8.20
N GLY A 382 13.63 2.18 -7.33
CA GLY A 382 14.13 3.51 -7.65
C GLY A 382 15.62 3.53 -8.01
N PRO A 383 16.53 3.14 -7.10
CA PRO A 383 17.96 3.06 -7.37
C PRO A 383 18.32 2.15 -8.56
N MET A 384 17.53 1.08 -8.82
CA MET A 384 17.72 0.27 -10.01
C MET A 384 17.32 1.00 -11.28
N ALA A 385 16.19 1.72 -11.28
CA ALA A 385 15.80 2.54 -12.42
C ALA A 385 16.85 3.60 -12.73
N ASP A 386 17.36 4.28 -11.71
CA ASP A 386 18.41 5.29 -11.85
C ASP A 386 19.70 4.69 -12.42
N TYR A 387 20.13 3.53 -11.90
CA TYR A 387 21.32 2.83 -12.38
C TYR A 387 21.22 2.48 -13.86
N PHE A 388 20.12 1.88 -14.31
CA PHE A 388 19.96 1.51 -15.71
C PHE A 388 19.69 2.71 -16.63
N ASN A 389 19.03 3.74 -16.15
CA ASN A 389 18.86 5.00 -16.88
C ASN A 389 20.17 5.77 -17.05
N ALA A 390 21.12 5.63 -16.14
CA ALA A 390 22.47 6.20 -16.28
C ALA A 390 23.29 5.47 -17.36
N ILE A 391 23.08 4.17 -17.55
CA ILE A 391 23.74 3.40 -18.62
C ILE A 391 23.09 3.70 -19.96
N GLN A 392 21.77 3.63 -20.04
CA GLN A 392 21.00 3.91 -21.24
C GLN A 392 19.69 4.62 -20.87
N PRO A 393 19.49 5.88 -21.29
CA PRO A 393 18.27 6.63 -20.97
C PRO A 393 16.99 5.88 -21.35
N GLY A 394 16.09 5.73 -20.40
CA GLY A 394 14.81 5.03 -20.55
C GLY A 394 14.85 3.52 -20.32
N LEU A 395 16.02 2.89 -20.15
CA LEU A 395 16.14 1.44 -19.93
C LEU A 395 15.66 1.04 -18.52
N GLY A 396 15.84 1.90 -17.52
CA GLY A 396 15.51 1.60 -16.14
C GLY A 396 14.06 1.23 -15.92
N TYR A 397 13.12 1.86 -16.62
CA TYR A 397 11.69 1.61 -16.45
C TYR A 397 11.26 0.21 -16.95
N PRO A 398 11.61 -0.22 -18.18
CA PRO A 398 11.36 -1.59 -18.62
C PRO A 398 11.93 -2.64 -17.67
N VAL A 399 13.15 -2.42 -17.16
CA VAL A 399 13.78 -3.35 -16.21
C VAL A 399 12.99 -3.46 -14.92
N ILE A 400 12.62 -2.35 -14.28
CA ILE A 400 11.85 -2.42 -13.03
C ILE A 400 10.43 -2.97 -13.26
N PHE A 401 9.79 -2.69 -14.40
CA PHE A 401 8.50 -3.31 -14.74
C PHE A 401 8.64 -4.82 -14.92
N ALA A 402 9.73 -5.31 -15.52
CA ALA A 402 10.01 -6.74 -15.59
C ALA A 402 10.16 -7.37 -14.19
N LEU A 403 10.82 -6.67 -13.24
CA LEU A 403 10.95 -7.12 -11.87
C LEU A 403 9.59 -7.18 -11.15
N TYR A 404 8.76 -6.15 -11.32
CA TYR A 404 7.41 -6.16 -10.73
C TYR A 404 6.53 -7.23 -11.37
N GLY A 405 6.66 -7.45 -12.68
CA GLY A 405 6.07 -8.60 -13.37
C GLY A 405 6.51 -9.93 -12.77
N GLY A 406 7.80 -10.07 -12.48
CA GLY A 406 8.38 -11.22 -11.78
C GLY A 406 7.79 -11.43 -10.39
N LEU A 407 7.57 -10.36 -9.60
CA LEU A 407 6.90 -10.45 -8.30
C LEU A 407 5.46 -10.93 -8.42
N PHE A 408 4.69 -10.51 -9.45
CA PHE A 408 3.36 -11.03 -9.70
C PHE A 408 3.39 -12.53 -9.97
N LEU A 409 4.30 -13.00 -10.82
CA LEU A 409 4.46 -14.42 -11.11
C LEU A 409 4.91 -15.23 -9.88
N ILE A 410 5.87 -14.74 -9.11
CA ILE A 410 6.30 -15.39 -7.86
C ILE A 410 5.11 -15.48 -6.89
N SER A 411 4.29 -14.42 -6.77
CA SER A 411 3.10 -14.46 -5.93
C SER A 411 2.13 -15.58 -6.34
N VAL A 412 1.95 -15.80 -7.65
CA VAL A 412 1.13 -16.89 -8.19
C VAL A 412 1.73 -18.26 -7.90
N LEU A 413 3.03 -18.42 -8.13
CA LEU A 413 3.76 -19.67 -7.91
C LEU A 413 3.78 -20.12 -6.43
N LEU A 414 3.60 -19.17 -5.51
CA LEU A 414 3.56 -19.45 -4.08
C LEU A 414 2.15 -19.78 -3.56
N LEU A 415 1.07 -19.55 -4.32
CA LEU A 415 -0.30 -19.85 -3.91
C LEU A 415 -0.54 -21.32 -3.51
N PRO A 416 0.08 -22.35 -4.13
CA PRO A 416 -0.10 -23.74 -3.70
C PRO A 416 0.37 -23.99 -2.25
N LYS A 417 1.34 -23.23 -1.73
CA LYS A 417 1.81 -23.33 -0.35
C LYS A 417 0.78 -22.90 0.71
N ILE A 418 -0.27 -22.24 0.29
CA ILE A 418 -1.41 -21.87 1.15
C ILE A 418 -2.33 -23.09 1.18
N THR A 419 -2.27 -23.89 2.22
CA THR A 419 -3.19 -25.04 2.42
C THR A 419 -4.35 -24.62 3.32
N LYS A 420 -5.57 -25.11 3.09
CA LYS A 420 -6.64 -25.01 4.09
C LYS A 420 -6.22 -25.86 5.28
N THR A 421 -6.06 -25.25 6.44
CA THR A 421 -6.01 -26.04 7.68
C THR A 421 -7.42 -26.58 7.87
N SER A 422 -7.59 -27.92 7.81
CA SER A 422 -8.83 -28.55 8.26
C SER A 422 -9.01 -28.13 9.71
N GLN A 423 -9.99 -27.31 9.99
CA GLN A 423 -10.48 -27.14 11.35
C GLN A 423 -11.20 -28.46 11.68
N ASN A 424 -10.54 -29.35 12.45
CA ASN A 424 -11.21 -30.37 13.24
C ASN A 424 -11.82 -29.70 14.47
#